data_8b54b10b8f01362e7c7d3db44dcc17ef
#
_entry.id   8b54b10b8f01362e7c7d3db44dcc17ef
#
_cell.length_a   1.000
_cell.length_b   1.000
_cell.length_c   1.000
_cell.angle_alpha   90.00
_cell.angle_beta   90.00
_cell.angle_gamma   90.00
#
_symmetry.space_group_name_H-M   'P 1'
#
loop_
_entity.id
_entity.type
_entity.pdbx_description
1 polymer ?
#
loop_
_entity_poly.entity_id
_entity_poly.type
_entity_poly.pdbx_seq_one_letter_code
_entity_poly.pdbx_strand_id
1 'polypeptide(L)'
;MPAARIGRTHTTYRINNNLAQHQQQYQPPLQSLLATATNQRATTTKMVATGEGLFTQSNPADRRVVPDDPNGRATFKVVYVVLESQYQSSLTTACKRINAGQPNVCVECSGYILEELRDANNFEQFKKDVQEANIFIGSLIFVQELADKVVSVVEPERERLDAVCVFPSMPDVMKLNKIGSFTMASMGQSKNVVLDFMKKNKPSGTTFQDGMLKLVRTLPKVLKFLPGDKAADARSFMMSLQYWLGGSPENVEALLLNLARQYVPEIQ
;
A
#
# COMPACT_ATOMS: atom_id res chain seq x y z
N MET A 1 14.02 29.03 -59.41
CA MET A 1 14.41 28.11 -58.36
C MET A 1 13.31 28.06 -57.32
N PRO A 2 12.56 26.94 -57.13
CA PRO A 2 11.46 26.88 -56.19
C PRO A 2 11.94 26.43 -54.81
N ALA A 3 11.34 27.01 -53.76
CA ALA A 3 11.61 26.76 -52.37
C ALA A 3 10.97 25.43 -51.91
N ALA A 4 11.76 24.62 -51.19
CA ALA A 4 11.33 23.36 -50.62
C ALA A 4 10.45 23.60 -49.41
N ARG A 5 9.22 23.03 -49.43
CA ARG A 5 8.28 22.92 -48.27
C ARG A 5 8.69 21.74 -47.41
N ILE A 6 9.10 22.00 -46.18
CA ILE A 6 9.30 20.97 -45.14
C ILE A 6 7.94 20.61 -44.55
N GLY A 7 7.47 19.41 -44.87
CA GLY A 7 6.27 18.85 -44.25
C GLY A 7 6.56 18.38 -42.83
N ARG A 8 5.84 18.92 -41.84
CA ARG A 8 5.78 18.38 -40.48
C ARG A 8 4.82 17.17 -40.45
N THR A 9 5.36 16.01 -40.28
CA THR A 9 4.55 14.80 -39.96
C THR A 9 4.16 14.82 -38.49
N HIS A 10 2.90 15.07 -38.22
CA HIS A 10 2.30 14.85 -36.91
C HIS A 10 2.08 13.32 -36.72
N THR A 11 2.92 12.68 -35.96
CA THR A 11 2.69 11.32 -35.49
C THR A 11 1.71 11.38 -34.32
N THR A 12 0.45 11.13 -34.60
CA THR A 12 -0.60 10.98 -33.59
C THR A 12 -0.46 9.59 -32.96
N TYR A 13 0.03 9.51 -31.74
CA TYR A 13 -0.02 8.29 -30.94
C TYR A 13 -1.49 7.98 -30.61
N ARG A 14 -2.06 7.01 -31.30
CA ARG A 14 -3.32 6.38 -30.90
C ARG A 14 -3.09 5.59 -29.62
N ILE A 15 -3.50 6.12 -28.49
CA ILE A 15 -3.60 5.38 -27.23
C ILE A 15 -4.68 4.33 -27.43
N ASN A 16 -4.28 3.07 -27.36
CA ASN A 16 -5.15 1.92 -27.49
C ASN A 16 -6.12 1.89 -26.29
N ASN A 17 -7.39 2.19 -26.53
CA ASN A 17 -8.48 2.15 -25.55
C ASN A 17 -8.86 0.74 -25.06
N ASN A 18 -8.10 -0.29 -25.41
CA ASN A 18 -8.40 -1.67 -25.01
C ASN A 18 -8.09 -2.00 -23.55
N LEU A 19 -7.35 -1.14 -22.84
CA LEU A 19 -7.10 -1.34 -21.40
C LEU A 19 -8.32 -0.99 -20.53
N ALA A 20 -9.21 -0.14 -21.00
CA ALA A 20 -10.40 0.27 -20.25
C ALA A 20 -11.52 -0.79 -20.23
N GLN A 21 -11.58 -1.67 -21.22
CA GLN A 21 -12.64 -2.68 -21.32
C GLN A 21 -12.37 -3.95 -20.50
N HIS A 22 -11.11 -4.29 -20.20
CA HIS A 22 -10.78 -5.43 -19.34
C HIS A 22 -10.91 -5.14 -17.83
N GLN A 23 -10.99 -3.88 -17.43
CA GLN A 23 -11.13 -3.51 -16.02
C GLN A 23 -12.58 -3.56 -15.50
N GLN A 24 -13.57 -3.71 -16.36
CA GLN A 24 -14.98 -3.75 -15.96
C GLN A 24 -15.49 -5.12 -15.49
N GLN A 25 -14.71 -6.20 -15.65
CA GLN A 25 -15.22 -7.56 -15.45
C GLN A 25 -14.91 -8.22 -14.10
N TYR A 26 -14.14 -7.59 -13.21
CA TYR A 26 -13.88 -8.17 -11.88
C TYR A 26 -13.71 -7.09 -10.81
N GLN A 27 -14.82 -6.52 -10.36
CA GLN A 27 -14.89 -5.83 -9.06
C GLN A 27 -15.73 -6.69 -8.13
N PRO A 28 -15.13 -7.47 -7.22
CA PRO A 28 -15.88 -7.96 -6.08
C PRO A 28 -16.38 -6.72 -5.32
N PRO A 29 -17.66 -6.66 -4.93
CA PRO A 29 -18.16 -5.51 -4.20
C PRO A 29 -17.37 -5.36 -2.91
N LEU A 30 -16.83 -4.16 -2.65
CA LEU A 30 -16.12 -3.82 -1.41
C LEU A 30 -16.88 -4.24 -0.14
N GLN A 31 -18.20 -4.38 -0.24
CA GLN A 31 -19.06 -4.91 0.79
C GLN A 31 -18.78 -6.37 1.17
N SER A 32 -18.28 -7.21 0.24
CA SER A 32 -17.96 -8.61 0.54
C SER A 32 -16.67 -8.76 1.36
N LEU A 33 -15.68 -7.89 1.10
CA LEU A 33 -14.42 -7.90 1.86
C LEU A 33 -14.60 -7.38 3.30
N LEU A 34 -15.51 -6.43 3.50
CA LEU A 34 -15.83 -5.88 4.81
C LEU A 34 -16.83 -6.79 5.57
N ALA A 35 -17.72 -7.49 4.87
CA ALA A 35 -18.63 -8.45 5.48
C ALA A 35 -17.90 -9.67 6.03
N THR A 36 -16.78 -10.09 5.43
CA THR A 36 -15.97 -11.21 5.92
C THR A 36 -15.30 -10.87 7.25
N ALA A 37 -14.88 -9.62 7.44
CA ALA A 37 -14.28 -9.17 8.71
C ALA A 37 -15.32 -9.04 9.86
N THR A 38 -16.60 -8.82 9.55
CA THR A 38 -17.66 -8.66 10.57
C THR A 38 -18.37 -9.97 10.92
N ASN A 39 -18.44 -10.93 10.00
CA ASN A 39 -19.17 -12.18 10.23
C ASN A 39 -18.40 -13.26 11.03
N GLN A 40 -17.09 -13.08 11.25
CA GLN A 40 -16.33 -14.02 12.12
C GLN A 40 -16.58 -13.83 13.61
N ARG A 41 -17.43 -12.87 14.01
CA ARG A 41 -17.78 -12.65 15.42
C ARG A 41 -18.89 -13.56 15.96
N ALA A 42 -19.48 -14.42 15.17
CA ALA A 42 -20.73 -15.15 15.53
C ALA A 42 -20.62 -16.66 15.69
N THR A 43 -19.41 -17.25 15.71
CA THR A 43 -19.26 -18.67 16.12
C THR A 43 -18.45 -18.77 17.39
N THR A 44 -19.11 -18.49 18.50
CA THR A 44 -18.60 -18.81 19.84
C THR A 44 -18.72 -20.30 20.07
N THR A 45 -17.77 -21.07 19.59
CA THR A 45 -17.57 -22.42 20.11
C THR A 45 -16.85 -22.25 21.45
N LYS A 46 -17.54 -22.60 22.55
CA LYS A 46 -16.95 -22.74 23.88
C LYS A 46 -15.82 -23.78 23.78
N MET A 47 -14.60 -23.37 23.69
CA MET A 47 -13.44 -24.21 23.95
C MET A 47 -12.89 -23.88 25.33
N VAL A 48 -12.79 -24.90 26.13
CA VAL A 48 -12.20 -24.87 27.46
C VAL A 48 -10.75 -24.45 27.35
N ALA A 49 -10.39 -23.38 28.04
CA ALA A 49 -9.03 -22.85 28.09
C ALA A 49 -8.12 -23.84 28.83
N THR A 50 -7.30 -24.55 28.09
CA THR A 50 -5.98 -24.96 28.55
C THR A 50 -5.01 -23.98 27.91
N GLY A 51 -4.26 -23.28 28.76
CA GLY A 51 -3.52 -22.05 28.39
C GLY A 51 -2.24 -22.27 27.60
N GLU A 52 -2.36 -22.83 26.42
CA GLU A 52 -1.32 -22.73 25.39
C GLU A 52 -2.06 -22.45 24.07
N GLY A 53 -1.83 -21.24 23.52
CA GLY A 53 -2.60 -20.70 22.42
C GLY A 53 -2.56 -21.58 21.18
N LEU A 54 -3.72 -21.88 20.65
CA LEU A 54 -3.96 -22.40 19.30
C LEU A 54 -3.66 -21.33 18.22
N PHE A 55 -2.64 -20.53 18.45
CA PHE A 55 -2.02 -19.76 17.37
C PHE A 55 -1.00 -20.71 16.76
N THR A 56 -1.29 -21.24 15.58
CA THR A 56 -0.24 -21.76 14.69
C THR A 56 0.94 -20.81 14.81
N GLN A 57 2.10 -21.34 15.20
CA GLN A 57 3.33 -20.56 15.35
C GLN A 57 3.72 -20.03 13.98
N SER A 58 3.10 -18.92 13.61
CA SER A 58 3.42 -18.20 12.39
C SER A 58 4.74 -17.49 12.63
N ASN A 59 5.76 -17.87 11.87
CA ASN A 59 7.09 -17.29 12.00
C ASN A 59 7.32 -16.26 10.87
N PRO A 60 7.60 -14.97 11.16
CA PRO A 60 7.94 -13.98 10.14
C PRO A 60 9.09 -14.41 9.23
N ALA A 61 10.03 -15.22 9.71
CA ALA A 61 11.15 -15.72 8.92
C ALA A 61 10.71 -16.57 7.72
N ASP A 62 9.60 -17.31 7.82
CA ASP A 62 9.08 -18.15 6.74
C ASP A 62 8.50 -17.32 5.58
N ARG A 63 8.26 -16.03 5.80
CA ARG A 63 7.71 -15.07 4.84
C ARG A 63 8.76 -14.16 4.22
N ARG A 64 9.99 -14.25 4.69
CA ARG A 64 11.08 -13.48 4.11
C ARG A 64 11.35 -13.95 2.68
N VAL A 65 11.36 -13.02 1.76
CA VAL A 65 11.75 -13.24 0.37
C VAL A 65 13.05 -12.52 0.13
N VAL A 66 14.06 -13.26 -0.27
CA VAL A 66 15.37 -12.73 -0.67
C VAL A 66 15.62 -13.18 -2.11
N PRO A 67 16.17 -12.34 -2.98
CA PRO A 67 16.52 -12.77 -4.34
C PRO A 67 17.65 -13.82 -4.29
N ASP A 68 17.47 -14.92 -5.02
CA ASP A 68 18.47 -15.98 -5.12
C ASP A 68 19.76 -15.49 -5.80
N ASP A 69 19.61 -14.60 -6.77
CA ASP A 69 20.70 -14.02 -7.55
C ASP A 69 20.49 -12.51 -7.74
N PRO A 70 21.03 -11.67 -6.86
CA PRO A 70 20.97 -10.21 -7.01
C PRO A 70 21.97 -9.64 -8.04
N ASN A 71 22.85 -10.45 -8.63
CA ASN A 71 24.02 -10.05 -9.41
C ASN A 71 23.76 -8.89 -10.37
N GLY A 72 24.29 -7.70 -10.03
CA GLY A 72 24.20 -6.49 -10.84
C GLY A 72 22.83 -5.85 -10.92
N ARG A 73 21.81 -6.38 -10.24
CA ARG A 73 20.48 -5.79 -10.16
C ARG A 73 20.35 -4.86 -8.96
N ALA A 74 19.70 -3.72 -9.17
CA ALA A 74 19.36 -2.84 -8.06
C ALA A 74 18.33 -3.54 -7.14
N THR A 75 18.61 -3.55 -5.84
CA THR A 75 17.76 -4.22 -4.86
C THR A 75 17.06 -3.18 -3.99
N PHE A 76 15.73 -3.30 -3.83
CA PHE A 76 14.98 -2.51 -2.86
C PHE A 76 14.36 -3.42 -1.80
N LYS A 77 14.21 -2.88 -0.59
CA LYS A 77 13.70 -3.62 0.56
C LYS A 77 12.30 -3.15 0.93
N VAL A 78 11.39 -4.10 1.10
CA VAL A 78 10.00 -3.87 1.49
C VAL A 78 9.72 -4.53 2.83
N VAL A 79 9.16 -3.78 3.75
CA VAL A 79 8.60 -4.31 5.00
C VAL A 79 7.10 -4.08 5.01
N TYR A 80 6.34 -5.12 5.36
CA TYR A 80 4.90 -4.97 5.48
C TYR A 80 4.35 -5.52 6.81
N VAL A 81 3.28 -4.88 7.29
CA VAL A 81 2.46 -5.34 8.42
C VAL A 81 1.01 -5.41 7.98
N VAL A 82 0.41 -6.59 8.10
CA VAL A 82 -1.00 -6.84 7.72
C VAL A 82 -1.75 -7.54 8.84
N LEU A 83 -3.07 -7.37 8.90
CA LEU A 83 -3.90 -8.00 9.92
C LEU A 83 -3.92 -9.53 9.77
N GLU A 84 -4.03 -10.02 8.54
CA GLU A 84 -4.28 -11.42 8.23
C GLU A 84 -3.35 -11.97 7.14
N SER A 85 -3.15 -13.28 7.17
CA SER A 85 -2.24 -13.98 6.24
C SER A 85 -2.70 -13.97 4.77
N GLN A 86 -3.95 -13.66 4.46
CA GLN A 86 -4.46 -13.67 3.09
C GLN A 86 -3.72 -12.71 2.14
N TYR A 87 -3.29 -11.53 2.64
CA TYR A 87 -2.49 -10.58 1.83
C TYR A 87 -1.06 -11.03 1.63
N GLN A 88 -0.56 -11.85 2.53
CA GLN A 88 0.80 -12.39 2.52
C GLN A 88 1.09 -13.20 1.25
N SER A 89 0.17 -14.06 0.85
CA SER A 89 0.35 -14.93 -0.34
C SER A 89 0.57 -14.10 -1.61
N SER A 90 -0.23 -13.05 -1.80
CA SER A 90 -0.10 -12.15 -2.95
C SER A 90 1.22 -11.38 -2.93
N LEU A 91 1.64 -10.88 -1.75
CA LEU A 91 2.92 -10.19 -1.57
C LEU A 91 4.12 -11.10 -1.86
N THR A 92 4.14 -12.28 -1.24
CA THR A 92 5.22 -13.25 -1.47
C THR A 92 5.31 -13.66 -2.94
N THR A 93 4.18 -13.91 -3.59
CA THR A 93 4.13 -14.27 -5.00
C THR A 93 4.60 -13.11 -5.88
N ALA A 94 4.17 -11.89 -5.61
CA ALA A 94 4.59 -10.70 -6.34
C ALA A 94 6.11 -10.50 -6.23
N CYS A 95 6.68 -10.59 -5.03
CA CYS A 95 8.12 -10.47 -4.82
C CYS A 95 8.93 -11.55 -5.57
N LYS A 96 8.48 -12.81 -5.52
CA LYS A 96 9.10 -13.89 -6.30
C LYS A 96 9.02 -13.64 -7.81
N ARG A 97 7.90 -13.10 -8.31
CA ARG A 97 7.75 -12.75 -9.74
C ARG A 97 8.69 -11.61 -10.15
N ILE A 98 8.84 -10.57 -9.32
CA ILE A 98 9.81 -9.50 -9.54
C ILE A 98 11.21 -10.09 -9.64
N ASN A 99 11.60 -10.93 -8.68
CA ASN A 99 12.93 -11.52 -8.63
C ASN A 99 13.22 -12.45 -9.81
N ALA A 100 12.20 -13.14 -10.35
CA ALA A 100 12.33 -14.02 -11.50
C ALA A 100 12.26 -13.30 -12.85
N GLY A 101 11.46 -12.23 -12.96
CA GLY A 101 11.09 -11.61 -14.23
C GLY A 101 11.75 -10.27 -14.55
N GLN A 102 12.24 -9.53 -13.55
CA GLN A 102 12.82 -8.21 -13.79
C GLN A 102 14.34 -8.31 -13.99
N PRO A 103 14.87 -7.85 -15.15
CA PRO A 103 16.29 -8.03 -15.45
C PRO A 103 17.21 -7.13 -14.64
N ASN A 104 16.75 -5.95 -14.23
CA ASN A 104 17.58 -4.91 -13.62
C ASN A 104 17.24 -4.65 -12.16
N VAL A 105 16.16 -5.23 -11.64
CA VAL A 105 15.64 -4.96 -10.31
C VAL A 105 15.32 -6.25 -9.59
N CYS A 106 15.59 -6.28 -8.28
CA CYS A 106 15.11 -7.33 -7.39
C CYS A 106 14.60 -6.74 -6.07
N VAL A 107 13.86 -7.54 -5.31
CA VAL A 107 13.23 -7.13 -4.06
C VAL A 107 13.54 -8.10 -2.93
N GLU A 108 13.93 -7.54 -1.78
CA GLU A 108 13.88 -8.22 -0.50
C GLU A 108 12.57 -7.84 0.21
N CYS A 109 11.88 -8.80 0.79
CA CYS A 109 10.61 -8.54 1.45
C CYS A 109 10.55 -9.25 2.80
N SER A 110 10.23 -8.48 3.84
CA SER A 110 9.99 -8.99 5.20
C SER A 110 8.53 -8.71 5.59
N GLY A 111 7.81 -9.76 5.99
CA GLY A 111 6.39 -9.65 6.27
C GLY A 111 6.02 -10.04 7.68
N TYR A 112 5.12 -9.27 8.28
CA TYR A 112 4.61 -9.47 9.63
C TYR A 112 3.09 -9.51 9.64
N ILE A 113 2.53 -10.49 10.35
CA ILE A 113 1.13 -10.45 10.75
C ILE A 113 1.07 -9.62 12.03
N LEU A 114 0.08 -8.76 12.14
CA LEU A 114 0.00 -7.75 13.20
C LEU A 114 0.18 -8.35 14.61
N GLU A 115 -0.46 -9.49 14.91
CA GLU A 115 -0.38 -10.15 16.21
C GLU A 115 1.02 -10.69 16.55
N GLU A 116 1.86 -10.95 15.55
CA GLU A 116 3.23 -11.42 15.77
C GLU A 116 4.13 -10.36 16.42
N LEU A 117 3.76 -9.10 16.30
CA LEU A 117 4.47 -8.00 16.96
C LEU A 117 4.27 -7.97 18.49
N ARG A 118 3.45 -8.86 19.05
CA ARG A 118 3.39 -9.08 20.51
C ARG A 118 4.62 -9.78 21.03
N ASP A 119 5.20 -10.67 20.25
CA ASP A 119 6.47 -11.31 20.59
C ASP A 119 7.63 -10.31 20.55
N ALA A 120 8.46 -10.32 21.58
CA ALA A 120 9.55 -9.36 21.73
C ALA A 120 10.62 -9.55 20.65
N ASN A 121 10.94 -10.79 20.26
CA ASN A 121 11.98 -11.07 19.27
C ASN A 121 11.50 -10.65 17.89
N ASN A 122 10.24 -10.94 17.54
CA ASN A 122 9.63 -10.50 16.29
C ASN A 122 9.56 -8.97 16.21
N PHE A 123 9.27 -8.31 17.32
CA PHE A 123 9.23 -6.86 17.38
C PHE A 123 10.62 -6.23 17.20
N GLU A 124 11.66 -6.78 17.83
CA GLU A 124 13.03 -6.33 17.63
C GLU A 124 13.52 -6.59 16.19
N GLN A 125 13.12 -7.72 15.58
CA GLN A 125 13.43 -7.98 14.18
C GLN A 125 12.70 -7.01 13.25
N PHE A 126 11.43 -6.70 13.53
CA PHE A 126 10.65 -5.70 12.81
C PHE A 126 11.33 -4.33 12.82
N LYS A 127 11.86 -3.88 13.96
CA LYS A 127 12.61 -2.62 14.07
C LYS A 127 13.80 -2.61 13.12
N LYS A 128 14.61 -3.68 13.13
CA LYS A 128 15.79 -3.81 12.26
C LYS A 128 15.40 -3.79 10.78
N ASP A 129 14.38 -4.56 10.43
CA ASP A 129 13.92 -4.63 9.04
C ASP A 129 13.42 -3.27 8.54
N VAL A 130 12.68 -2.51 9.38
CA VAL A 130 12.21 -1.16 9.02
C VAL A 130 13.38 -0.19 8.87
N GLN A 131 14.42 -0.28 9.71
CA GLN A 131 15.63 0.56 9.61
C GLN A 131 16.39 0.35 8.29
N GLU A 132 16.26 -0.80 7.67
CA GLU A 132 16.90 -1.11 6.39
C GLU A 132 15.97 -0.98 5.18
N ALA A 133 14.66 -0.82 5.39
CA ALA A 133 13.68 -0.81 4.31
C ALA A 133 13.74 0.46 3.47
N ASN A 134 13.42 0.34 2.18
CA ASN A 134 13.07 1.44 1.29
C ASN A 134 11.58 1.77 1.39
N ILE A 135 10.74 0.74 1.45
CA ILE A 135 9.28 0.88 1.40
C ILE A 135 8.65 0.19 2.61
N PHE A 136 7.75 0.89 3.28
CA PHE A 136 6.89 0.32 4.31
C PHE A 136 5.44 0.25 3.83
N ILE A 137 4.77 -0.89 4.08
CA ILE A 137 3.35 -1.10 3.78
C ILE A 137 2.63 -1.54 5.04
N GLY A 138 1.60 -0.81 5.46
CA GLY A 138 0.71 -1.18 6.57
C GLY A 138 -0.74 -1.32 6.11
N SER A 139 -1.47 -2.32 6.59
CA SER A 139 -2.89 -2.49 6.26
C SER A 139 -3.70 -3.15 7.37
N LEU A 140 -4.90 -2.60 7.61
CA LEU A 140 -5.88 -3.10 8.57
C LEU A 140 -5.36 -3.14 10.03
N ILE A 141 -4.54 -2.18 10.40
CA ILE A 141 -3.97 -2.04 11.75
C ILE A 141 -4.99 -1.30 12.63
N PHE A 142 -5.82 -2.04 13.37
CA PHE A 142 -6.92 -1.51 14.18
C PHE A 142 -6.83 -1.85 15.67
N VAL A 143 -5.78 -2.53 16.14
CA VAL A 143 -5.54 -2.83 17.55
C VAL A 143 -4.63 -1.76 18.11
N GLN A 144 -5.11 -0.92 19.05
CA GLN A 144 -4.40 0.27 19.55
C GLN A 144 -2.98 -0.04 20.02
N GLU A 145 -2.81 -1.02 20.87
CA GLU A 145 -1.50 -1.43 21.40
C GLU A 145 -0.49 -1.76 20.29
N LEU A 146 -0.94 -2.48 19.24
CA LEU A 146 -0.09 -2.87 18.13
C LEU A 146 0.10 -1.72 17.13
N ALA A 147 -0.90 -0.86 16.98
CA ALA A 147 -0.79 0.38 16.22
C ALA A 147 0.30 1.30 16.83
N ASP A 148 0.31 1.44 18.15
CA ASP A 148 1.31 2.23 18.88
C ASP A 148 2.72 1.65 18.67
N LYS A 149 2.86 0.33 18.68
CA LYS A 149 4.14 -0.34 18.35
C LYS A 149 4.59 -0.03 16.92
N VAL A 150 3.70 -0.14 15.94
CA VAL A 150 4.02 0.16 14.53
C VAL A 150 4.41 1.62 14.38
N VAL A 151 3.65 2.55 14.97
CA VAL A 151 3.95 3.99 14.94
C VAL A 151 5.31 4.26 15.57
N SER A 152 5.61 3.69 16.73
CA SER A 152 6.88 3.91 17.44
C SER A 152 8.12 3.50 16.63
N VAL A 153 7.97 2.56 15.70
CA VAL A 153 9.06 2.09 14.83
C VAL A 153 9.11 2.86 13.52
N VAL A 154 7.97 3.09 12.88
CA VAL A 154 7.93 3.66 11.52
C VAL A 154 8.04 5.18 11.52
N GLU A 155 7.51 5.87 12.53
CA GLU A 155 7.53 7.34 12.58
C GLU A 155 8.96 7.92 12.62
N PRO A 156 9.89 7.42 13.43
CA PRO A 156 11.28 7.88 13.41
C PRO A 156 12.00 7.66 12.08
N GLU A 157 11.67 6.59 11.38
CA GLU A 157 12.27 6.20 10.09
C GLU A 157 11.55 6.80 8.88
N ARG A 158 10.41 7.46 9.08
CA ARG A 158 9.52 7.92 8.03
C ARG A 158 10.21 8.81 6.99
N GLU A 159 11.10 9.69 7.41
CA GLU A 159 11.79 10.59 6.49
C GLU A 159 12.88 9.87 5.70
N ARG A 160 13.48 8.81 6.24
CA ARG A 160 14.46 7.97 5.56
C ARG A 160 13.81 7.02 4.55
N LEU A 161 12.64 6.48 4.88
CA LEU A 161 11.89 5.60 3.98
C LEU A 161 11.52 6.34 2.68
N ASP A 162 11.75 5.71 1.54
CA ASP A 162 11.43 6.28 0.22
C ASP A 162 9.92 6.37 -0.02
N ALA A 163 9.17 5.37 0.50
CA ALA A 163 7.71 5.43 0.52
C ALA A 163 7.13 4.73 1.76
N VAL A 164 6.09 5.33 2.33
CA VAL A 164 5.27 4.75 3.40
C VAL A 164 3.83 4.72 2.94
N CYS A 165 3.30 3.52 2.71
CA CYS A 165 1.95 3.28 2.26
C CYS A 165 1.14 2.60 3.37
N VAL A 166 0.30 3.36 4.06
CA VAL A 166 -0.65 2.81 5.03
C VAL A 166 -2.04 2.84 4.42
N PHE A 167 -2.58 1.66 4.21
CA PHE A 167 -3.95 1.44 3.77
C PHE A 167 -4.90 1.42 4.98
N PRO A 168 -6.22 1.28 4.83
CA PRO A 168 -7.16 1.49 5.91
C PRO A 168 -6.69 0.95 7.26
N SER A 169 -6.44 1.85 8.20
CA SER A 169 -5.90 1.58 9.54
C SER A 169 -6.36 2.65 10.52
N MET A 170 -5.95 2.57 11.77
CA MET A 170 -6.20 3.61 12.77
C MET A 170 -5.63 4.96 12.34
N PRO A 171 -6.25 6.08 12.76
CA PRO A 171 -5.85 7.43 12.33
C PRO A 171 -4.37 7.74 12.55
N ASP A 172 -3.78 7.29 13.65
CA ASP A 172 -2.38 7.54 13.95
C ASP A 172 -1.43 6.78 13.02
N VAL A 173 -1.76 5.55 12.68
CA VAL A 173 -1.02 4.78 11.65
C VAL A 173 -1.19 5.41 10.26
N MET A 174 -2.41 5.86 9.93
CA MET A 174 -2.69 6.54 8.64
C MET A 174 -1.89 7.83 8.46
N LYS A 175 -1.53 8.54 9.53
CA LYS A 175 -0.68 9.74 9.49
C LYS A 175 0.73 9.46 9.01
N LEU A 176 1.21 8.23 9.10
CA LEU A 176 2.52 7.81 8.62
C LEU A 176 2.66 7.88 7.11
N ASN A 177 1.54 7.85 6.34
CA ASN A 177 1.59 7.90 4.88
C ASN A 177 2.50 9.01 4.36
N LYS A 178 3.45 8.61 3.50
CA LYS A 178 4.38 9.48 2.79
C LYS A 178 4.73 8.86 1.44
N ILE A 179 4.38 9.52 0.37
CA ILE A 179 4.76 9.16 -1.00
C ILE A 179 5.23 10.43 -1.69
N GLY A 180 6.52 10.57 -1.87
CA GLY A 180 7.10 11.82 -2.36
C GLY A 180 6.69 13.01 -1.49
N SER A 181 6.08 14.03 -2.10
CA SER A 181 5.56 15.21 -1.41
C SER A 181 4.16 15.02 -0.79
N PHE A 182 3.51 13.90 -1.07
CA PHE A 182 2.18 13.58 -0.51
C PHE A 182 2.32 13.01 0.90
N THR A 183 1.63 13.63 1.86
CA THR A 183 1.49 13.13 3.22
C THR A 183 0.03 13.23 3.66
N MET A 184 -0.46 12.25 4.42
CA MET A 184 -1.82 12.30 4.95
C MET A 184 -1.97 13.43 5.98
N ALA A 185 -0.93 13.78 6.72
CA ALA A 185 -0.90 14.90 7.65
C ALA A 185 -1.11 16.25 6.93
N SER A 186 -0.56 16.43 5.72
CA SER A 186 -0.72 17.66 4.94
C SER A 186 -2.15 17.87 4.43
N MET A 187 -2.92 16.79 4.27
CA MET A 187 -4.35 16.89 3.92
C MET A 187 -5.18 17.49 5.05
N GLY A 188 -4.76 17.31 6.32
CA GLY A 188 -5.45 17.87 7.50
C GLY A 188 -5.20 19.36 7.73
N GLN A 189 -4.11 19.91 7.26
CA GLN A 189 -3.69 21.29 7.49
C GLN A 189 -4.01 22.26 6.35
N SER A 190 -4.28 21.74 5.16
CA SER A 190 -4.61 22.57 4.01
C SER A 190 -6.01 23.16 4.19
N LYS A 191 -6.12 24.49 4.31
CA LYS A 191 -7.38 25.25 4.21
C LYS A 191 -8.05 25.10 2.84
N ASN A 192 -7.69 24.08 2.07
CA ASN A 192 -8.07 23.89 0.70
C ASN A 192 -9.36 23.07 0.56
N VAL A 193 -9.99 23.29 -0.57
CA VAL A 193 -11.25 22.75 -1.12
C VAL A 193 -11.57 21.29 -0.72
N VAL A 194 -10.56 20.44 -0.46
CA VAL A 194 -10.72 19.03 -0.07
C VAL A 194 -11.30 18.89 1.33
N LEU A 195 -10.78 19.66 2.29
CA LEU A 195 -11.26 19.63 3.68
C LEU A 195 -12.63 20.30 3.84
N ASP A 196 -12.86 21.40 3.12
CA ASP A 196 -14.18 22.05 3.10
C ASP A 196 -15.22 21.16 2.44
N PHE A 197 -14.83 20.43 1.38
CA PHE A 197 -15.71 19.43 0.76
C PHE A 197 -15.97 18.24 1.70
N MET A 198 -14.97 17.76 2.43
CA MET A 198 -15.13 16.68 3.43
C MET A 198 -15.93 17.15 4.64
N LYS A 199 -15.74 18.40 5.10
CA LYS A 199 -16.51 19.01 6.21
C LYS A 199 -17.96 19.30 5.85
N LYS A 200 -18.21 19.87 4.65
CA LYS A 200 -19.58 20.14 4.14
C LYS A 200 -20.41 18.88 3.95
N ASN A 201 -19.76 17.75 3.76
CA ASN A 201 -20.44 16.48 3.50
C ASN A 201 -20.27 15.48 4.65
N LYS A 202 -20.09 15.93 5.91
CA LYS A 202 -20.21 15.06 7.08
C LYS A 202 -21.69 14.75 7.33
N PRO A 203 -22.20 13.55 6.98
CA PRO A 203 -23.44 13.10 7.58
C PRO A 203 -23.10 12.67 9.01
N SER A 204 -23.82 13.20 9.99
CA SER A 204 -23.79 12.69 11.36
C SER A 204 -24.22 11.21 11.32
N GLY A 205 -23.34 10.32 11.80
CA GLY A 205 -23.64 8.89 11.89
C GLY A 205 -22.97 7.97 10.84
N THR A 206 -22.05 8.48 10.01
CA THR A 206 -21.30 7.62 9.06
C THR A 206 -20.23 6.81 9.76
N THR A 207 -20.21 5.51 9.45
CA THR A 207 -19.15 4.59 9.90
C THR A 207 -17.82 4.96 9.24
N PHE A 208 -16.71 4.49 9.83
CA PHE A 208 -15.37 4.61 9.23
C PHE A 208 -15.34 4.07 7.78
N GLN A 209 -16.09 3.00 7.52
CA GLN A 209 -16.23 2.38 6.20
C GLN A 209 -16.83 3.34 5.18
N ASP A 210 -17.89 4.06 5.55
CA ASP A 210 -18.52 5.05 4.67
C ASP A 210 -17.58 6.22 4.36
N GLY A 211 -16.79 6.64 5.35
CA GLY A 211 -15.76 7.65 5.19
C GLY A 211 -14.68 7.22 4.18
N MET A 212 -14.23 5.99 4.27
CA MET A 212 -13.22 5.43 3.37
C MET A 212 -13.75 5.25 1.95
N LEU A 213 -14.95 4.70 1.79
CA LEU A 213 -15.60 4.58 0.47
C LEU A 213 -15.80 5.94 -0.19
N LYS A 214 -16.18 6.94 0.61
CA LYS A 214 -16.34 8.32 0.14
C LYS A 214 -15.00 8.92 -0.28
N LEU A 215 -13.93 8.68 0.48
CA LEU A 215 -12.57 9.09 0.14
C LEU A 215 -12.15 8.51 -1.20
N VAL A 216 -12.24 7.18 -1.38
CA VAL A 216 -11.87 6.49 -2.63
C VAL A 216 -12.66 7.01 -3.83
N ARG A 217 -13.96 7.30 -3.67
CA ARG A 217 -14.81 7.83 -4.76
C ARG A 217 -14.57 9.31 -5.07
N THR A 218 -14.16 10.08 -4.08
CA THR A 218 -14.09 11.55 -4.19
C THR A 218 -12.69 12.02 -4.57
N LEU A 219 -11.67 11.33 -4.08
CA LEU A 219 -10.27 11.71 -4.27
C LEU A 219 -9.86 11.85 -5.74
N PRO A 220 -10.25 10.97 -6.69
CA PRO A 220 -9.96 11.16 -8.12
C PRO A 220 -10.49 12.48 -8.70
N LYS A 221 -11.64 12.94 -8.19
CA LYS A 221 -12.23 14.23 -8.62
C LYS A 221 -11.44 15.42 -8.11
N VAL A 222 -10.93 15.30 -6.88
CA VAL A 222 -10.15 16.36 -6.24
C VAL A 222 -8.75 16.46 -6.83
N LEU A 223 -8.13 15.33 -7.19
CA LEU A 223 -6.81 15.26 -7.80
C LEU A 223 -6.70 16.03 -9.13
N LYS A 224 -7.82 16.25 -9.83
CA LYS A 224 -7.86 17.06 -11.05
C LYS A 224 -7.53 18.53 -10.80
N PHE A 225 -7.70 19.00 -9.57
CA PHE A 225 -7.51 20.41 -9.17
C PHE A 225 -6.21 20.66 -8.40
N LEU A 226 -5.40 19.62 -8.13
CA LEU A 226 -4.11 19.78 -7.46
C LEU A 226 -3.03 20.08 -8.53
N PRO A 227 -2.25 21.18 -8.39
CA PRO A 227 -1.20 21.52 -9.33
C PRO A 227 0.07 20.69 -9.12
N GLY A 228 0.78 20.38 -10.23
CA GLY A 228 2.15 19.93 -10.24
C GLY A 228 2.43 18.57 -9.58
N ASP A 229 3.63 18.48 -9.00
CA ASP A 229 4.18 17.23 -8.45
C ASP A 229 3.36 16.64 -7.29
N LYS A 230 2.76 17.48 -6.45
CA LYS A 230 1.86 17.05 -5.37
C LYS A 230 0.66 16.27 -5.88
N ALA A 231 0.16 16.61 -7.06
CA ALA A 231 -0.93 15.85 -7.69
C ALA A 231 -0.45 14.51 -8.23
N ALA A 232 0.80 14.42 -8.69
CA ALA A 232 1.41 13.18 -9.15
C ALA A 232 1.55 12.19 -7.99
N ASP A 233 2.13 12.62 -6.87
CA ASP A 233 2.33 11.79 -5.68
C ASP A 233 0.98 11.34 -5.05
N ALA A 234 0.00 12.23 -4.99
CA ALA A 234 -1.33 11.88 -4.55
C ALA A 234 -2.02 10.86 -5.48
N ARG A 235 -1.79 10.94 -6.79
CA ARG A 235 -2.26 9.91 -7.75
C ARG A 235 -1.54 8.59 -7.53
N SER A 236 -0.22 8.61 -7.28
CA SER A 236 0.56 7.41 -6.96
C SER A 236 0.01 6.72 -5.70
N PHE A 237 -0.32 7.48 -4.64
CA PHE A 237 -0.99 6.93 -3.46
C PHE A 237 -2.33 6.27 -3.81
N MET A 238 -3.15 6.93 -4.65
CA MET A 238 -4.45 6.37 -5.06
C MET A 238 -4.33 5.12 -5.91
N MET A 239 -3.37 5.10 -6.83
CA MET A 239 -3.08 3.90 -7.63
C MET A 239 -2.60 2.76 -6.72
N SER A 240 -1.74 3.07 -5.77
CA SER A 240 -1.26 2.11 -4.76
C SER A 240 -2.42 1.51 -3.97
N LEU A 241 -3.37 2.34 -3.52
CA LEU A 241 -4.57 1.87 -2.84
C LEU A 241 -5.44 0.98 -3.75
N GLN A 242 -5.61 1.35 -5.03
CA GLN A 242 -6.39 0.55 -5.98
C GLN A 242 -5.75 -0.82 -6.25
N TYR A 243 -4.44 -0.86 -6.45
CA TYR A 243 -3.70 -2.12 -6.63
C TYR A 243 -3.79 -2.99 -5.37
N TRP A 244 -3.64 -2.38 -4.19
CA TRP A 244 -3.77 -3.09 -2.92
C TRP A 244 -5.16 -3.71 -2.74
N LEU A 245 -6.22 -2.94 -3.00
CA LEU A 245 -7.60 -3.42 -2.94
C LEU A 245 -7.91 -4.50 -3.98
N GLY A 246 -7.24 -4.48 -5.12
CA GLY A 246 -7.34 -5.53 -6.13
C GLY A 246 -6.73 -6.86 -5.67
N GLY A 247 -5.73 -6.83 -4.80
CA GLY A 247 -5.21 -7.96 -4.02
C GLY A 247 -4.58 -9.10 -4.80
N SER A 248 -4.57 -9.09 -6.14
CA SER A 248 -3.92 -10.14 -6.92
C SER A 248 -2.39 -9.98 -6.91
N PRO A 249 -1.61 -11.05 -7.11
CA PRO A 249 -0.16 -10.95 -7.23
C PRO A 249 0.32 -9.96 -8.29
N GLU A 250 -0.40 -9.86 -9.42
CA GLU A 250 -0.11 -8.91 -10.50
C GLU A 250 -0.31 -7.46 -10.05
N ASN A 251 -1.37 -7.19 -9.31
CA ASN A 251 -1.64 -5.86 -8.77
C ASN A 251 -0.58 -5.47 -7.73
N VAL A 252 -0.20 -6.40 -6.86
CA VAL A 252 0.85 -6.16 -5.86
C VAL A 252 2.22 -5.98 -6.52
N GLU A 253 2.55 -6.75 -7.56
CA GLU A 253 3.75 -6.57 -8.36
C GLU A 253 3.78 -5.17 -8.99
N ALA A 254 2.68 -4.74 -9.60
CA ALA A 254 2.56 -3.40 -10.18
C ALA A 254 2.71 -2.30 -9.12
N LEU A 255 2.10 -2.48 -7.93
CA LEU A 255 2.26 -1.58 -6.80
C LEU A 255 3.73 -1.41 -6.41
N LEU A 256 4.43 -2.52 -6.16
CA LEU A 256 5.82 -2.51 -5.70
C LEU A 256 6.75 -1.90 -6.75
N LEU A 257 6.62 -2.29 -8.01
CA LEU A 257 7.44 -1.76 -9.11
C LEU A 257 7.17 -0.27 -9.36
N ASN A 258 5.92 0.18 -9.27
CA ASN A 258 5.59 1.60 -9.42
C ASN A 258 6.21 2.45 -8.29
N LEU A 259 6.10 1.99 -7.04
CA LEU A 259 6.71 2.70 -5.91
C LEU A 259 8.24 2.71 -6.03
N ALA A 260 8.84 1.56 -6.34
CA ALA A 260 10.29 1.45 -6.47
C ALA A 260 10.83 2.38 -7.58
N ARG A 261 10.24 2.34 -8.78
CA ARG A 261 10.68 3.16 -9.93
C ARG A 261 10.47 4.66 -9.76
N GLN A 262 9.52 5.07 -8.93
CA GLN A 262 9.21 6.50 -8.74
C GLN A 262 9.93 7.09 -7.55
N TYR A 263 10.21 6.31 -6.51
CA TYR A 263 10.63 6.85 -5.22
C TYR A 263 11.92 6.26 -4.67
N VAL A 264 12.38 5.09 -5.13
CA VAL A 264 13.65 4.49 -4.68
C VAL A 264 14.78 4.97 -5.59
N PRO A 265 15.74 5.76 -5.08
CA PRO A 265 16.76 6.42 -5.90
C PRO A 265 17.62 5.44 -6.71
N GLU A 266 17.92 4.27 -6.16
CA GLU A 266 18.77 3.25 -6.81
C GLU A 266 18.07 2.54 -7.99
N ILE A 267 16.75 2.78 -8.16
CA ILE A 267 15.92 2.11 -9.18
C ILE A 267 15.40 3.07 -10.25
N GLN A 268 15.54 4.37 -10.03
CA GLN A 268 15.10 5.44 -10.96
C GLN A 268 15.89 5.46 -12.28
#